data_ba8f200b9099178a7195681af18cc532
#
_entry.id   ba8f200b9099178a7195681af18cc532
#
_cell.length_a   1.000
_cell.length_b   1.000
_cell.length_c   1.000
_cell.angle_alpha   90.00
_cell.angle_beta   90.00
_cell.angle_gamma   90.00
#
_symmetry.space_group_name_H-M   'P 1'
#
loop_
_entity.id
_entity.type
_entity.pdbx_description
1 polymer ?
#
loop_
_entity_poly.entity_id
_entity_poly.type
_entity_poly.pdbx_seq_one_letter_code
_entity_poly.pdbx_strand_id
1 'polypeptide(L)'
;MQGAHARAIAPGLRQGVTRIMNVQSMTGFARAVAELDGTSIAWEVKSVNGKSVEVRLRLPQGFDRLEPAVRQTVQKRFARGNFQATLTVARAAAQQAQPVVNEAFLKDLAGLAKRLQEQFGTAPATADGLLALRGVLDILETVETEEERAALDATILSALDMALAGLEQARQSEGAALRKLLSGHIDAIEALTLKAEADPSREPAAIRERITEQVRLLMDASANLDAVRLHQEAAFLATKADIREEIDRLKTHVASGRTLLSSGGAVGRKLDFLAQEFNRESNTLCSKSNAAAVTAIGLELKAVVDQFREQVQNLE
;
A
#
# COMPACT_ATOMS: atom_id res chain seq x y z
N MET A 1 -28.94 55.91 -29.85
CA MET A 1 -29.23 56.21 -28.43
C MET A 1 -29.40 54.91 -27.67
N GLN A 2 -28.78 54.83 -26.48
CA GLN A 2 -28.79 53.75 -25.47
C GLN A 2 -28.06 52.47 -25.94
N GLY A 3 -26.88 52.10 -25.58
CA GLY A 3 -26.16 52.24 -24.30
C GLY A 3 -26.46 51.03 -23.38
N ALA A 4 -25.93 49.80 -23.70
CA ALA A 4 -26.02 48.66 -22.81
C ALA A 4 -24.61 48.38 -22.26
N HIS A 5 -24.38 48.77 -21.00
CA HIS A 5 -23.19 48.44 -20.22
C HIS A 5 -23.16 46.95 -19.89
N ALA A 6 -22.19 46.23 -20.45
CA ALA A 6 -21.83 44.89 -19.97
C ALA A 6 -20.99 45.04 -18.68
N ARG A 7 -21.56 44.66 -17.55
CA ARG A 7 -20.84 44.52 -16.29
C ARG A 7 -19.91 43.30 -16.38
N ALA A 8 -18.61 43.55 -16.30
CA ALA A 8 -17.61 42.51 -16.06
C ALA A 8 -17.78 41.94 -14.67
N ILE A 9 -18.02 40.63 -14.60
CA ILE A 9 -18.00 39.84 -13.36
C ILE A 9 -16.53 39.53 -13.08
N ALA A 10 -16.05 40.03 -11.95
CA ALA A 10 -14.70 39.77 -11.44
C ALA A 10 -14.48 38.27 -11.20
N PRO A 11 -13.28 37.73 -11.48
CA PRO A 11 -12.98 36.32 -11.18
C PRO A 11 -12.91 36.12 -9.65
N GLY A 12 -13.80 35.25 -9.16
CA GLY A 12 -13.87 34.86 -7.78
C GLY A 12 -12.53 34.35 -7.26
N LEU A 13 -12.21 34.78 -6.06
CA LEU A 13 -11.11 34.33 -5.20
C LEU A 13 -10.95 32.80 -5.28
N ARG A 14 -9.78 32.36 -5.74
CA ARG A 14 -9.28 31.01 -5.49
C ARG A 14 -9.13 30.88 -3.97
N GLN A 15 -10.10 30.30 -3.33
CA GLN A 15 -9.93 29.77 -1.98
C GLN A 15 -8.84 28.70 -2.09
N GLY A 16 -7.66 29.02 -1.55
CA GLY A 16 -6.62 28.05 -1.31
C GLY A 16 -7.16 27.01 -0.33
N VAL A 17 -7.68 25.92 -0.85
CA VAL A 17 -7.93 24.71 -0.06
C VAL A 17 -6.55 24.28 0.41
N THR A 18 -6.21 24.64 1.63
CA THR A 18 -5.09 24.02 2.36
C THR A 18 -5.42 22.55 2.39
N ARG A 19 -4.83 21.80 1.46
CA ARG A 19 -4.91 20.35 1.38
C ARG A 19 -4.28 19.87 2.68
N ILE A 20 -5.10 19.60 3.70
CA ILE A 20 -4.65 18.89 4.90
C ILE A 20 -4.06 17.61 4.34
N MET A 21 -2.74 17.51 4.37
CA MET A 21 -2.05 16.30 3.89
C MET A 21 -2.37 15.20 4.89
N ASN A 22 -3.46 14.49 4.65
CA ASN A 22 -3.79 13.31 5.44
C ASN A 22 -2.69 12.25 5.23
N VAL A 23 -2.38 11.54 6.27
CA VAL A 23 -1.55 10.34 6.21
C VAL A 23 -2.23 9.36 5.24
N GLN A 24 -1.47 8.79 4.30
CA GLN A 24 -1.98 7.84 3.31
C GLN A 24 -1.40 6.45 3.56
N SER A 25 -2.21 5.42 3.29
CA SER A 25 -1.71 4.05 3.19
C SER A 25 -0.97 3.84 1.87
N MET A 26 0.00 2.95 1.86
CA MET A 26 0.63 2.46 0.61
C MET A 26 -0.16 1.32 -0.03
N THR A 27 -1.11 0.69 0.69
CA THR A 27 -1.98 -0.35 0.17
C THR A 27 -3.30 0.22 -0.32
N GLY A 28 -3.91 -0.45 -1.29
CA GLY A 28 -5.20 -0.07 -1.81
C GLY A 28 -5.57 -0.87 -3.07
N PHE A 29 -6.86 -0.85 -3.39
CA PHE A 29 -7.43 -1.44 -4.58
C PHE A 29 -8.52 -0.53 -5.15
N ALA A 30 -8.55 -0.41 -6.48
CA ALA A 30 -9.64 0.24 -7.17
C ALA A 30 -9.93 -0.45 -8.50
N ARG A 31 -11.18 -0.36 -8.93
CA ARG A 31 -11.64 -0.80 -10.25
C ARG A 31 -12.47 0.30 -10.89
N ALA A 32 -12.24 0.54 -12.18
CA ALA A 32 -13.10 1.41 -12.98
C ALA A 32 -13.52 0.68 -14.25
N VAL A 33 -14.73 0.94 -14.69
CA VAL A 33 -15.30 0.38 -15.91
C VAL A 33 -15.79 1.53 -16.78
N ALA A 34 -15.50 1.45 -18.09
CA ALA A 34 -16.04 2.34 -19.10
C ALA A 34 -16.56 1.52 -20.28
N GLU A 35 -17.43 2.10 -21.06
CA GLU A 35 -17.96 1.48 -22.27
C GLU A 35 -17.83 2.45 -23.45
N LEU A 36 -17.43 1.90 -24.61
CA LEU A 36 -17.38 2.62 -25.86
C LEU A 36 -17.87 1.69 -26.97
N ASP A 37 -18.95 2.07 -27.64
CA ASP A 37 -19.49 1.35 -28.81
C ASP A 37 -19.62 -0.17 -28.58
N GLY A 38 -20.20 -0.58 -27.43
CA GLY A 38 -20.36 -1.98 -27.08
C GLY A 38 -19.09 -2.71 -26.65
N THR A 39 -17.98 -1.98 -26.53
CA THR A 39 -16.73 -2.49 -25.95
C THR A 39 -16.66 -2.12 -24.48
N SER A 40 -16.58 -3.10 -23.61
CA SER A 40 -16.39 -2.90 -22.16
C SER A 40 -14.90 -2.83 -21.84
N ILE A 41 -14.50 -1.80 -21.12
CA ILE A 41 -13.13 -1.50 -20.71
C ILE A 41 -13.10 -1.53 -19.19
N ALA A 42 -12.28 -2.38 -18.61
CA ALA A 42 -12.13 -2.46 -17.15
C ALA A 42 -10.65 -2.33 -16.74
N TRP A 43 -10.37 -1.42 -15.82
CA TRP A 43 -9.10 -1.32 -15.13
C TRP A 43 -9.23 -1.83 -13.71
N GLU A 44 -8.31 -2.68 -13.32
CA GLU A 44 -8.07 -3.05 -11.92
C GLU A 44 -6.68 -2.60 -11.52
N VAL A 45 -6.59 -1.76 -10.48
CA VAL A 45 -5.33 -1.23 -9.98
C VAL A 45 -5.18 -1.59 -8.52
N LYS A 46 -4.05 -2.23 -8.19
CA LYS A 46 -3.63 -2.57 -6.83
C LYS A 46 -2.35 -1.84 -6.49
N SER A 47 -2.24 -1.39 -5.26
CA SER A 47 -1.03 -0.80 -4.68
C SER A 47 -0.64 -1.57 -3.43
N VAL A 48 0.65 -1.85 -3.29
CA VAL A 48 1.25 -2.43 -2.08
C VAL A 48 2.49 -1.64 -1.69
N ASN A 49 2.99 -1.88 -0.48
CA ASN A 49 4.17 -1.20 0.04
C ASN A 49 5.36 -1.29 -0.93
N GLY A 50 6.08 -0.18 -1.11
CA GLY A 50 7.26 -0.06 -1.97
C GLY A 50 8.14 1.13 -1.60
N LYS A 51 9.45 1.01 -1.86
CA LYS A 51 10.43 2.08 -1.59
C LYS A 51 10.42 3.16 -2.67
N SER A 52 10.08 2.79 -3.89
CA SER A 52 9.95 3.61 -5.10
C SER A 52 8.62 3.31 -5.79
N VAL A 53 8.29 4.07 -6.85
CA VAL A 53 7.15 3.75 -7.71
C VAL A 53 7.58 2.69 -8.71
N GLU A 54 7.06 1.48 -8.55
CA GLU A 54 7.20 0.40 -9.52
C GLU A 54 5.83 0.08 -10.10
N VAL A 55 5.76 -0.07 -11.44
CA VAL A 55 4.50 -0.32 -12.13
C VAL A 55 4.61 -1.61 -12.94
N ARG A 56 3.79 -2.60 -12.58
CA ARG A 56 3.61 -3.84 -13.33
C ARG A 56 2.30 -3.76 -14.09
N LEU A 57 2.38 -3.87 -15.42
CA LEU A 57 1.23 -3.77 -16.28
C LEU A 57 0.87 -5.16 -16.85
N ARG A 58 -0.43 -5.40 -16.97
CA ARG A 58 -0.99 -6.51 -17.71
C ARG A 58 -1.97 -5.93 -18.72
N LEU A 59 -1.54 -5.85 -19.95
CA LEU A 59 -2.32 -5.34 -21.08
C LEU A 59 -2.71 -6.50 -22.00
N PRO A 60 -3.91 -6.51 -22.60
CA PRO A 60 -4.26 -7.45 -23.66
C PRO A 60 -3.39 -7.20 -24.90
N GLN A 61 -3.28 -8.21 -25.74
CA GLN A 61 -2.53 -8.11 -27.00
C GLN A 61 -3.05 -6.93 -27.84
N GLY A 62 -2.13 -6.14 -28.41
CA GLY A 62 -2.43 -4.98 -29.23
C GLY A 62 -2.57 -3.66 -28.46
N PHE A 63 -2.50 -3.65 -27.12
CA PHE A 63 -2.55 -2.45 -26.30
C PHE A 63 -1.21 -2.03 -25.68
N ASP A 64 -0.11 -2.72 -26.04
CA ASP A 64 1.24 -2.43 -25.53
C ASP A 64 1.67 -0.98 -25.82
N ARG A 65 1.12 -0.36 -26.87
CA ARG A 65 1.33 1.05 -27.21
C ARG A 65 0.93 2.02 -26.09
N LEU A 66 0.01 1.62 -25.20
CA LEU A 66 -0.45 2.43 -24.07
C LEU A 66 0.48 2.35 -22.86
N GLU A 67 1.38 1.38 -22.79
CA GLU A 67 2.25 1.15 -21.63
C GLU A 67 3.01 2.40 -21.19
N PRO A 68 3.66 3.20 -22.08
CA PRO A 68 4.39 4.39 -21.66
C PRO A 68 3.48 5.45 -21.01
N ALA A 69 2.29 5.66 -21.59
CA ALA A 69 1.31 6.63 -21.06
C ALA A 69 0.78 6.21 -19.69
N VAL A 70 0.46 4.93 -19.53
CA VAL A 70 -0.01 4.37 -18.25
C VAL A 70 1.06 4.51 -17.17
N ARG A 71 2.32 4.15 -17.46
CA ARG A 71 3.44 4.29 -16.51
C ARG A 71 3.65 5.74 -16.10
N GLN A 72 3.64 6.65 -17.05
CA GLN A 72 3.80 8.07 -16.79
C GLN A 72 2.67 8.63 -15.91
N THR A 73 1.43 8.23 -16.17
CA THR A 73 0.26 8.66 -15.39
C THR A 73 0.36 8.20 -13.94
N VAL A 74 0.74 6.95 -13.69
CA VAL A 74 0.94 6.43 -12.33
C VAL A 74 2.08 7.14 -11.61
N GLN A 75 3.23 7.31 -12.29
CA GLN A 75 4.41 7.98 -11.70
C GLN A 75 4.19 9.46 -11.37
N LYS A 76 3.32 10.16 -12.10
CA LYS A 76 2.94 11.55 -11.80
C LYS A 76 2.05 11.68 -10.57
N ARG A 77 1.25 10.65 -10.26
CA ARG A 77 0.26 10.68 -9.18
C ARG A 77 0.78 10.21 -7.84
N PHE A 78 1.70 9.23 -7.84
CA PHE A 78 2.16 8.56 -6.64
C PHE A 78 3.67 8.73 -6.45
N ALA A 79 4.08 8.95 -5.21
CA ALA A 79 5.50 9.10 -4.86
C ALA A 79 6.17 7.76 -4.53
N ARG A 80 5.39 6.76 -4.03
CA ARG A 80 5.88 5.46 -3.58
C ARG A 80 4.81 4.37 -3.75
N GLY A 81 5.26 3.13 -3.84
CA GLY A 81 4.42 1.93 -3.89
C GLY A 81 4.70 1.04 -5.10
N ASN A 82 4.38 -0.23 -4.96
CA ASN A 82 4.38 -1.19 -6.06
C ASN A 82 2.96 -1.30 -6.61
N PHE A 83 2.76 -0.88 -7.85
CA PHE A 83 1.47 -0.83 -8.52
C PHE A 83 1.35 -1.99 -9.50
N GLN A 84 0.23 -2.68 -9.44
CA GLN A 84 -0.17 -3.65 -10.46
C GLN A 84 -1.45 -3.12 -11.11
N ALA A 85 -1.39 -2.82 -12.42
CA ALA A 85 -2.54 -2.38 -13.19
C ALA A 85 -2.84 -3.42 -14.28
N THR A 86 -4.08 -3.86 -14.33
CA THR A 86 -4.56 -4.85 -15.29
C THR A 86 -5.68 -4.23 -16.10
N LEU A 87 -5.53 -4.21 -17.43
CA LEU A 87 -6.56 -3.81 -18.37
C LEU A 87 -7.28 -5.06 -18.88
N THR A 88 -8.60 -5.00 -18.91
CA THR A 88 -9.44 -5.97 -19.57
C THR A 88 -10.31 -5.24 -20.58
N VAL A 89 -10.28 -5.67 -21.85
CA VAL A 89 -11.12 -5.14 -22.92
C VAL A 89 -11.97 -6.28 -23.46
N ALA A 90 -13.27 -6.15 -23.39
CA ALA A 90 -14.21 -7.15 -23.87
C ALA A 90 -15.20 -6.51 -24.86
N ARG A 91 -15.25 -7.03 -26.08
CA ARG A 91 -16.23 -6.63 -27.09
C ARG A 91 -17.50 -7.42 -26.90
N ALA A 92 -18.66 -6.77 -27.08
CA ALA A 92 -19.93 -7.46 -27.06
C ALA A 92 -19.99 -8.53 -28.17
N ALA A 93 -20.63 -9.67 -27.87
CA ALA A 93 -20.74 -10.79 -28.82
C ALA A 93 -21.41 -10.40 -30.15
N ALA A 94 -22.22 -9.34 -30.15
CA ALA A 94 -22.84 -8.80 -31.36
C ALA A 94 -21.85 -8.15 -32.37
N GLN A 95 -20.65 -7.77 -31.89
CA GLN A 95 -19.56 -7.23 -32.71
C GLN A 95 -18.50 -8.28 -33.07
N GLN A 96 -18.68 -9.54 -32.64
CA GLN A 96 -17.85 -10.61 -33.13
C GLN A 96 -18.14 -10.77 -34.63
N ALA A 97 -17.07 -10.62 -35.40
CA ALA A 97 -17.15 -10.70 -36.86
C ALA A 97 -17.94 -11.93 -37.31
N GLN A 98 -18.99 -11.72 -38.11
CA GLN A 98 -19.77 -12.83 -38.66
C GLN A 98 -18.86 -13.61 -39.61
N PRO A 99 -18.88 -14.93 -39.52
CA PRO A 99 -18.10 -15.73 -40.47
C PRO A 99 -18.63 -15.51 -41.88
N VAL A 100 -17.76 -15.11 -42.78
CA VAL A 100 -18.09 -14.92 -44.19
C VAL A 100 -17.57 -16.15 -44.97
N VAL A 101 -18.46 -16.69 -45.80
CA VAL A 101 -18.09 -17.83 -46.63
C VAL A 101 -17.22 -17.35 -47.80
N ASN A 102 -16.04 -17.95 -47.98
CA ASN A 102 -15.23 -17.77 -49.15
C ASN A 102 -15.83 -18.59 -50.31
N GLU A 103 -16.80 -17.97 -51.02
CA GLU A 103 -17.55 -18.64 -52.04
C GLU A 103 -16.67 -19.16 -53.22
N ALA A 104 -15.60 -18.43 -53.57
CA ALA A 104 -14.70 -18.85 -54.64
C ALA A 104 -13.98 -20.15 -54.24
N PHE A 105 -13.44 -20.20 -53.02
CA PHE A 105 -12.73 -21.39 -52.54
C PHE A 105 -13.70 -22.57 -52.30
N LEU A 106 -14.92 -22.29 -51.80
CA LEU A 106 -15.96 -23.31 -51.63
C LEU A 106 -16.37 -23.94 -52.98
N LYS A 107 -16.51 -23.12 -54.03
CA LYS A 107 -16.80 -23.59 -55.38
C LYS A 107 -15.69 -24.50 -55.96
N ASP A 108 -14.45 -24.13 -55.75
CA ASP A 108 -13.30 -24.94 -56.16
C ASP A 108 -13.25 -26.28 -55.43
N LEU A 109 -13.50 -26.28 -54.11
CA LEU A 109 -13.56 -27.49 -53.29
C LEU A 109 -14.73 -28.41 -53.71
N ALA A 110 -15.91 -27.85 -53.97
CA ALA A 110 -17.05 -28.62 -54.47
C ALA A 110 -16.79 -29.24 -55.81
N GLY A 111 -16.13 -28.51 -56.72
CA GLY A 111 -15.68 -29.05 -58.03
C GLY A 111 -14.65 -30.17 -57.90
N LEU A 112 -13.72 -30.05 -56.94
CA LEU A 112 -12.74 -31.10 -56.64
C LEU A 112 -13.42 -32.34 -56.04
N ALA A 113 -14.32 -32.18 -55.12
CA ALA A 113 -15.09 -33.27 -54.51
C ALA A 113 -15.89 -34.05 -55.55
N LYS A 114 -16.54 -33.35 -56.49
CA LYS A 114 -17.23 -34.00 -57.62
C LYS A 114 -16.30 -34.84 -58.50
N ARG A 115 -15.14 -34.32 -58.85
CA ARG A 115 -14.11 -35.08 -59.64
C ARG A 115 -13.62 -36.30 -58.87
N LEU A 116 -13.41 -36.21 -57.55
CA LEU A 116 -13.02 -37.36 -56.74
C LEU A 116 -14.11 -38.44 -56.69
N GLN A 117 -15.38 -38.04 -56.63
CA GLN A 117 -16.50 -38.96 -56.71
C GLN A 117 -16.56 -39.70 -58.07
N GLU A 118 -16.40 -38.95 -59.15
CA GLU A 118 -16.45 -39.52 -60.53
C GLU A 118 -15.24 -40.43 -60.83
N GLN A 119 -14.04 -40.08 -60.37
CA GLN A 119 -12.82 -40.82 -60.68
C GLN A 119 -12.50 -41.99 -59.76
N PHE A 120 -12.88 -41.85 -58.47
CA PHE A 120 -12.48 -42.79 -57.44
C PHE A 120 -13.63 -43.45 -56.72
N GLY A 121 -14.90 -43.11 -57.07
CA GLY A 121 -16.08 -43.66 -56.42
C GLY A 121 -16.25 -43.30 -54.99
N THR A 122 -15.72 -42.13 -54.54
CA THR A 122 -15.88 -41.64 -53.17
C THR A 122 -17.34 -41.23 -52.88
N ALA A 123 -17.73 -41.19 -51.61
CA ALA A 123 -19.01 -40.65 -51.21
C ALA A 123 -19.13 -39.15 -51.56
N PRO A 124 -20.35 -38.61 -51.83
CA PRO A 124 -20.55 -37.19 -52.09
C PRO A 124 -20.09 -36.37 -50.86
N ALA A 125 -19.46 -35.22 -51.13
CA ALA A 125 -19.11 -34.29 -50.05
C ALA A 125 -20.35 -33.70 -49.41
N THR A 126 -20.36 -33.61 -48.08
CA THR A 126 -21.45 -32.98 -47.31
C THR A 126 -21.16 -31.50 -47.09
N ALA A 127 -22.23 -30.70 -46.94
CA ALA A 127 -22.06 -29.25 -46.73
C ALA A 127 -21.26 -28.92 -45.44
N ASP A 128 -21.51 -29.66 -44.39
CA ASP A 128 -20.76 -29.53 -43.11
C ASP A 128 -19.28 -29.91 -43.31
N GLY A 129 -18.99 -30.97 -44.08
CA GLY A 129 -17.63 -31.34 -44.38
C GLY A 129 -16.88 -30.27 -45.17
N LEU A 130 -17.52 -29.62 -46.14
CA LEU A 130 -16.91 -28.52 -46.90
C LEU A 130 -16.74 -27.25 -46.05
N LEU A 131 -17.72 -26.90 -45.25
CA LEU A 131 -17.65 -25.71 -44.35
C LEU A 131 -16.65 -25.86 -43.22
N ALA A 132 -16.32 -27.09 -42.81
CA ALA A 132 -15.29 -27.37 -41.79
C ALA A 132 -13.87 -27.19 -42.30
N LEU A 133 -13.66 -27.08 -43.61
CA LEU A 133 -12.32 -26.91 -44.20
C LEU A 133 -11.78 -25.49 -43.95
N ARG A 134 -10.54 -25.42 -43.50
CA ARG A 134 -9.86 -24.15 -43.22
C ARG A 134 -9.80 -23.27 -44.46
N GLY A 135 -10.20 -22.02 -44.36
CA GLY A 135 -10.23 -21.05 -45.47
C GLY A 135 -11.56 -21.01 -46.22
N VAL A 136 -12.57 -21.83 -45.85
CA VAL A 136 -13.93 -21.75 -46.38
C VAL A 136 -14.77 -20.75 -45.55
N LEU A 137 -14.60 -20.75 -44.25
CA LEU A 137 -15.17 -19.73 -43.33
C LEU A 137 -14.03 -18.81 -42.89
N ASP A 138 -14.07 -17.58 -43.38
CA ASP A 138 -13.17 -16.53 -42.96
C ASP A 138 -13.88 -15.62 -41.94
N ILE A 139 -13.19 -15.31 -40.85
CA ILE A 139 -13.62 -14.28 -39.92
C ILE A 139 -13.00 -12.99 -40.42
N LEU A 140 -13.81 -12.14 -41.07
CA LEU A 140 -13.33 -10.81 -41.44
C LEU A 140 -13.10 -10.01 -40.15
N GLU A 141 -11.84 -9.87 -39.77
CA GLU A 141 -11.47 -8.88 -38.76
C GLU A 141 -11.80 -7.49 -39.32
N THR A 142 -12.74 -6.80 -38.70
CA THR A 142 -13.01 -5.38 -39.01
C THR A 142 -11.72 -4.62 -38.70
N VAL A 143 -11.08 -4.10 -39.73
CA VAL A 143 -9.90 -3.25 -39.57
C VAL A 143 -10.38 -1.97 -38.87
N GLU A 144 -9.98 -1.80 -37.62
CA GLU A 144 -10.23 -0.55 -36.88
C GLU A 144 -9.64 0.62 -37.62
N THR A 145 -10.41 1.67 -37.82
CA THR A 145 -9.90 2.93 -38.34
C THR A 145 -8.98 3.60 -37.31
N GLU A 146 -8.11 4.47 -37.77
CA GLU A 146 -7.19 5.21 -36.88
C GLU A 146 -7.96 6.12 -35.89
N GLU A 147 -9.13 6.62 -36.31
CA GLU A 147 -10.03 7.43 -35.49
C GLU A 147 -10.71 6.61 -34.38
N GLU A 148 -11.23 5.43 -34.71
CA GLU A 148 -11.83 4.50 -33.74
C GLU A 148 -10.80 4.03 -32.70
N ARG A 149 -9.59 3.72 -33.18
CA ARG A 149 -8.47 3.33 -32.32
C ARG A 149 -8.06 4.45 -31.37
N ALA A 150 -7.99 5.71 -31.84
CA ALA A 150 -7.67 6.86 -31.01
C ALA A 150 -8.77 7.15 -29.96
N ALA A 151 -10.03 6.99 -30.32
CA ALA A 151 -11.17 7.15 -29.42
C ALA A 151 -11.16 6.06 -28.33
N LEU A 152 -10.86 4.81 -28.69
CA LEU A 152 -10.72 3.70 -27.76
C LEU A 152 -9.55 3.94 -26.78
N ASP A 153 -8.39 4.35 -27.27
CA ASP A 153 -7.22 4.66 -26.46
C ASP A 153 -7.51 5.80 -25.47
N ALA A 154 -8.18 6.85 -25.91
CA ALA A 154 -8.60 7.96 -25.04
C ALA A 154 -9.56 7.50 -23.94
N THR A 155 -10.52 6.63 -24.27
CA THR A 155 -11.46 6.08 -23.29
C THR A 155 -10.75 5.16 -22.30
N ILE A 156 -9.81 4.33 -22.74
CA ILE A 156 -8.98 3.48 -21.87
C ILE A 156 -8.18 4.33 -20.89
N LEU A 157 -7.54 5.40 -21.35
CA LEU A 157 -6.76 6.30 -20.48
C LEU A 157 -7.65 7.09 -19.51
N SER A 158 -8.85 7.50 -19.94
CA SER A 158 -9.83 8.13 -19.05
C SER A 158 -10.32 7.16 -17.96
N ALA A 159 -10.58 5.91 -18.32
CA ALA A 159 -10.94 4.87 -17.34
C ALA A 159 -9.79 4.57 -16.35
N LEU A 160 -8.53 4.61 -16.82
CA LEU A 160 -7.36 4.53 -15.93
C LEU A 160 -7.35 5.68 -14.92
N ASP A 161 -7.60 6.92 -15.37
CA ASP A 161 -7.64 8.08 -14.49
C ASP A 161 -8.72 7.95 -13.41
N MET A 162 -9.88 7.40 -13.75
CA MET A 162 -10.94 7.08 -12.77
C MET A 162 -10.49 6.00 -11.78
N ALA A 163 -9.84 4.93 -12.26
CA ALA A 163 -9.32 3.87 -11.39
C ALA A 163 -8.26 4.40 -10.42
N LEU A 164 -7.33 5.25 -10.91
CA LEU A 164 -6.30 5.86 -10.07
C LEU A 164 -6.89 6.83 -9.04
N ALA A 165 -7.90 7.60 -9.39
CA ALA A 165 -8.63 8.46 -8.44
C ALA A 165 -9.32 7.63 -7.34
N GLY A 166 -9.97 6.51 -7.72
CA GLY A 166 -10.52 5.56 -6.76
C GLY A 166 -9.47 4.94 -5.84
N LEU A 167 -8.29 4.63 -6.38
CA LEU A 167 -7.17 4.11 -5.59
C LEU A 167 -6.64 5.16 -4.59
N GLU A 168 -6.50 6.43 -5.01
CA GLU A 168 -6.13 7.53 -4.10
C GLU A 168 -7.12 7.65 -2.93
N GLN A 169 -8.42 7.60 -3.23
CA GLN A 169 -9.46 7.66 -2.21
C GLN A 169 -9.40 6.46 -1.25
N ALA A 170 -9.20 5.25 -1.76
CA ALA A 170 -9.04 4.05 -0.94
C ALA A 170 -7.82 4.18 0.00
N ARG A 171 -6.66 4.62 -0.52
CA ARG A 171 -5.43 4.86 0.26
C ARG A 171 -5.61 5.93 1.33
N GLN A 172 -6.36 7.00 1.05
CA GLN A 172 -6.67 8.04 2.03
C GLN A 172 -7.58 7.53 3.14
N SER A 173 -8.61 6.75 2.79
CA SER A 173 -9.54 6.16 3.76
C SER A 173 -8.82 5.18 4.68
N GLU A 174 -8.00 4.29 4.13
CA GLU A 174 -7.18 3.34 4.90
C GLU A 174 -6.14 4.07 5.75
N GLY A 175 -5.50 5.12 5.21
CA GLY A 175 -4.56 5.96 5.94
C GLY A 175 -5.20 6.65 7.16
N ALA A 176 -6.46 7.08 7.06
CA ALA A 176 -7.19 7.63 8.20
C ALA A 176 -7.46 6.58 9.29
N ALA A 177 -7.79 5.34 8.91
CA ALA A 177 -7.95 4.23 9.85
C ALA A 177 -6.62 3.87 10.53
N LEU A 178 -5.53 3.77 9.76
CA LEU A 178 -4.19 3.53 10.29
C LEU A 178 -3.73 4.64 11.25
N ARG A 179 -4.00 5.90 10.94
CA ARG A 179 -3.70 7.03 11.83
C ARG A 179 -4.39 6.88 13.18
N LYS A 180 -5.67 6.50 13.19
CA LYS A 180 -6.43 6.26 14.44
C LYS A 180 -5.83 5.11 15.24
N LEU A 181 -5.48 4.02 14.58
CA LEU A 181 -4.86 2.85 15.21
C LEU A 181 -3.50 3.20 15.83
N LEU A 182 -2.64 3.90 15.08
CA LEU A 182 -1.32 4.34 15.56
C LEU A 182 -1.43 5.34 16.71
N SER A 183 -2.43 6.24 16.69
CA SER A 183 -2.71 7.11 17.84
C SER A 183 -3.03 6.30 19.09
N GLY A 184 -3.85 5.25 18.97
CA GLY A 184 -4.14 4.34 20.09
C GLY A 184 -2.90 3.62 20.62
N HIS A 185 -1.98 3.20 19.75
CA HIS A 185 -0.71 2.60 20.21
C HIS A 185 0.17 3.63 20.94
N ILE A 186 0.25 4.89 20.46
CA ILE A 186 0.98 5.95 21.16
C ILE A 186 0.37 6.24 22.54
N ASP A 187 -0.96 6.25 22.65
CA ASP A 187 -1.65 6.44 23.93
C ASP A 187 -1.38 5.26 24.89
N ALA A 188 -1.33 4.04 24.38
CA ALA A 188 -0.96 2.85 25.18
C ALA A 188 0.51 2.90 25.64
N ILE A 189 1.45 3.33 24.77
CA ILE A 189 2.86 3.53 25.14
C ILE A 189 2.97 4.58 26.23
N GLU A 190 2.25 5.71 26.14
CA GLU A 190 2.23 6.73 27.18
C GLU A 190 1.70 6.18 28.51
N ALA A 191 0.56 5.49 28.50
CA ALA A 191 -0.03 4.92 29.69
C ALA A 191 0.92 3.94 30.40
N LEU A 192 1.59 3.07 29.64
CA LEU A 192 2.61 2.15 30.18
C LEU A 192 3.84 2.89 30.70
N THR A 193 4.28 3.95 30.04
CA THR A 193 5.39 4.80 30.47
C THR A 193 5.06 5.46 31.82
N LEU A 194 3.87 6.03 31.96
CA LEU A 194 3.40 6.64 33.20
C LEU A 194 3.22 5.60 34.32
N LYS A 195 2.73 4.40 33.97
CA LYS A 195 2.63 3.28 34.93
C LYS A 195 4.01 2.85 35.44
N ALA A 196 5.02 2.79 34.57
CA ALA A 196 6.40 2.50 34.98
C ALA A 196 6.99 3.62 35.85
N GLU A 197 6.67 4.88 35.56
CA GLU A 197 7.11 6.03 36.36
C GLU A 197 6.53 6.03 37.78
N ALA A 198 5.26 5.69 37.90
CA ALA A 198 4.53 5.69 39.17
C ALA A 198 4.71 4.40 39.97
N ASP A 199 5.51 3.44 39.52
CA ASP A 199 5.69 2.18 40.24
C ASP A 199 6.35 2.39 41.60
N PRO A 200 5.79 1.88 42.71
CA PRO A 200 6.35 2.05 44.07
C PRO A 200 7.78 1.55 44.21
N SER A 201 8.23 0.60 43.42
CA SER A 201 9.59 0.09 43.44
C SER A 201 10.66 1.13 43.04
N ARG A 202 10.20 2.26 42.47
CA ARG A 202 11.06 3.39 42.04
C ARG A 202 11.21 4.45 43.15
N GLU A 203 10.50 4.34 44.23
CA GLU A 203 10.68 5.25 45.34
C GLU A 203 12.13 5.13 45.88
N PRO A 204 12.77 6.26 46.27
CA PRO A 204 14.15 6.23 46.76
C PRO A 204 14.38 5.29 47.94
N ALA A 205 13.37 5.10 48.78
CA ALA A 205 13.41 4.16 49.90
C ALA A 205 13.48 2.71 49.42
N ALA A 206 12.63 2.31 48.45
CA ALA A 206 12.59 0.97 47.89
C ALA A 206 13.88 0.62 47.12
N ILE A 207 14.41 1.60 46.37
CA ILE A 207 15.70 1.43 45.65
C ILE A 207 16.84 1.22 46.66
N ARG A 208 16.87 2.04 47.71
CA ARG A 208 17.91 1.93 48.79
C ARG A 208 17.85 0.56 49.47
N GLU A 209 16.67 0.12 49.88
CA GLU A 209 16.48 -1.18 50.53
C GLU A 209 16.99 -2.32 49.64
N ARG A 210 16.64 -2.29 48.38
CA ARG A 210 17.05 -3.31 47.42
C ARG A 210 18.57 -3.31 47.18
N ILE A 211 19.18 -2.15 47.04
CA ILE A 211 20.66 -2.04 46.91
C ILE A 211 21.31 -2.58 48.20
N THR A 212 20.79 -2.24 49.38
CA THR A 212 21.31 -2.75 50.64
C THR A 212 21.25 -4.26 50.71
N GLU A 213 20.14 -4.87 50.30
CA GLU A 213 20.01 -6.34 50.28
C GLU A 213 20.94 -7.00 49.27
N GLN A 214 21.10 -6.43 48.06
CA GLN A 214 22.06 -6.95 47.09
C GLN A 214 23.51 -6.84 47.57
N VAL A 215 23.86 -5.75 48.20
CA VAL A 215 25.18 -5.57 48.83
C VAL A 215 25.39 -6.60 49.94
N ARG A 216 24.39 -6.84 50.79
CA ARG A 216 24.42 -7.85 51.85
C ARG A 216 24.67 -9.25 51.28
N LEU A 217 23.97 -9.64 50.24
CA LEU A 217 24.17 -10.95 49.57
C LEU A 217 25.56 -11.09 48.96
N LEU A 218 26.16 -10.00 48.42
CA LEU A 218 27.50 -10.03 47.92
C LEU A 218 28.55 -10.16 49.05
N MET A 219 28.30 -9.55 50.20
CA MET A 219 29.18 -9.69 51.40
C MET A 219 29.11 -11.08 51.97
N ASP A 220 27.91 -11.68 52.04
CA ASP A 220 27.73 -13.06 52.51
C ASP A 220 28.40 -14.11 51.61
N ALA A 221 28.44 -13.87 50.29
CA ALA A 221 29.04 -14.76 49.28
C ALA A 221 30.58 -14.68 49.21
N SER A 222 31.23 -13.67 49.78
CA SER A 222 32.66 -13.42 49.66
C SER A 222 33.29 -12.86 50.95
N ALA A 223 34.00 -13.70 51.72
CA ALA A 223 34.65 -13.31 52.98
C ALA A 223 35.77 -12.28 52.86
N ASN A 224 36.22 -11.89 51.64
CA ASN A 224 37.37 -11.02 51.38
C ASN A 224 37.06 -9.88 50.39
N LEU A 225 35.88 -9.25 50.50
CA LEU A 225 35.57 -8.06 49.68
C LEU A 225 36.26 -6.82 50.30
N ASP A 226 37.09 -6.13 49.51
CA ASP A 226 37.64 -4.83 49.83
C ASP A 226 36.50 -3.77 49.86
N ALA A 227 36.50 -2.90 50.89
CA ALA A 227 35.50 -1.85 51.06
C ALA A 227 35.38 -0.91 49.83
N VAL A 228 36.51 -0.62 49.17
CA VAL A 228 36.53 0.20 47.93
C VAL A 228 35.77 -0.49 46.80
N ARG A 229 35.94 -1.78 46.62
CA ARG A 229 35.25 -2.56 45.58
C ARG A 229 33.77 -2.69 45.87
N LEU A 230 33.38 -2.79 47.14
CA LEU A 230 31.98 -2.82 47.55
C LEU A 230 31.27 -1.49 47.25
N HIS A 231 31.93 -0.34 47.51
CA HIS A 231 31.42 0.98 47.16
C HIS A 231 31.25 1.16 45.64
N GLN A 232 32.22 0.67 44.85
CA GLN A 232 32.11 0.70 43.38
C GLN A 232 30.95 -0.13 42.87
N GLU A 233 30.71 -1.31 43.40
CA GLU A 233 29.60 -2.19 43.02
C GLU A 233 28.27 -1.60 43.43
N ALA A 234 28.15 -1.02 44.62
CA ALA A 234 26.93 -0.33 45.08
C ALA A 234 26.59 0.88 44.18
N ALA A 235 27.61 1.67 43.78
CA ALA A 235 27.42 2.79 42.85
C ALA A 235 27.00 2.33 41.47
N PHE A 236 27.57 1.23 40.96
CA PHE A 236 27.16 0.61 39.71
C PHE A 236 25.70 0.11 39.74
N LEU A 237 25.31 -0.57 40.81
CA LEU A 237 23.93 -1.03 41.00
C LEU A 237 22.95 0.13 41.08
N ALA A 238 23.32 1.22 41.77
CA ALA A 238 22.49 2.44 41.86
C ALA A 238 22.30 3.09 40.49
N THR A 239 23.37 3.21 39.70
CA THR A 239 23.30 3.76 38.32
C THR A 239 22.48 2.87 37.40
N LYS A 240 22.61 1.55 37.52
CA LYS A 240 21.85 0.58 36.73
C LYS A 240 20.37 0.57 37.07
N ALA A 241 20.00 0.95 38.30
CA ALA A 241 18.59 0.99 38.73
C ALA A 241 17.86 2.28 38.30
N ASP A 242 18.58 3.28 37.79
CA ASP A 242 17.97 4.54 37.36
C ASP A 242 17.46 4.41 35.91
N ILE A 243 16.14 4.44 35.76
CA ILE A 243 15.42 4.39 34.46
C ILE A 243 14.72 5.74 34.15
N ARG A 244 15.09 6.81 34.85
CA ARG A 244 14.43 8.13 34.67
C ARG A 244 14.67 8.68 33.27
N GLU A 245 15.88 8.53 32.78
CA GLU A 245 16.26 8.99 31.44
C GLU A 245 15.41 8.29 30.35
N GLU A 246 15.23 6.97 30.43
CA GLU A 246 14.42 6.18 29.51
C GLU A 246 12.95 6.62 29.51
N ILE A 247 12.41 6.90 30.70
CA ILE A 247 11.03 7.40 30.83
C ILE A 247 10.88 8.79 30.22
N ASP A 248 11.80 9.71 30.46
CA ASP A 248 11.76 11.06 29.91
C ASP A 248 11.90 11.04 28.37
N ARG A 249 12.74 10.16 27.85
CA ARG A 249 12.88 9.92 26.41
C ARG A 249 11.60 9.33 25.82
N LEU A 250 10.99 8.32 26.44
CA LEU A 250 9.72 7.75 26.00
C LEU A 250 8.64 8.81 25.92
N LYS A 251 8.50 9.70 26.93
CA LYS A 251 7.54 10.83 26.91
C LYS A 251 7.82 11.79 25.76
N THR A 252 9.08 12.10 25.50
CA THR A 252 9.49 12.97 24.38
C THR A 252 9.14 12.32 23.04
N HIS A 253 9.35 11.02 22.90
CA HIS A 253 9.01 10.26 21.69
C HIS A 253 7.50 10.17 21.49
N VAL A 254 6.70 10.01 22.55
CA VAL A 254 5.22 10.07 22.50
C VAL A 254 4.74 11.42 21.95
N ALA A 255 5.27 12.53 22.46
CA ALA A 255 4.93 13.87 21.97
C ALA A 255 5.30 14.05 20.48
N SER A 256 6.48 13.57 20.09
CA SER A 256 6.94 13.58 18.72
C SER A 256 6.04 12.76 17.79
N GLY A 257 5.61 11.56 18.22
CA GLY A 257 4.69 10.70 17.48
C GLY A 257 3.33 11.35 17.23
N ARG A 258 2.75 11.99 18.26
CA ARG A 258 1.50 12.75 18.12
C ARG A 258 1.64 13.90 17.12
N THR A 259 2.75 14.63 17.19
CA THR A 259 3.04 15.72 16.24
C THR A 259 3.14 15.22 14.82
N LEU A 260 3.84 14.12 14.58
CA LEU A 260 3.97 13.50 13.26
C LEU A 260 2.61 13.04 12.72
N LEU A 261 1.79 12.36 13.51
CA LEU A 261 0.45 11.93 13.10
C LEU A 261 -0.51 13.09 12.84
N SER A 262 -0.33 14.23 13.53
CA SER A 262 -1.17 15.41 13.32
C SER A 262 -0.74 16.24 12.12
N SER A 263 0.55 16.30 11.80
CA SER A 263 1.07 17.07 10.67
C SER A 263 0.68 16.48 9.32
N GLY A 264 0.48 15.16 9.24
CA GLY A 264 0.15 14.49 7.98
C GLY A 264 1.28 14.49 6.96
N GLY A 265 0.98 14.04 5.72
CA GLY A 265 1.95 13.92 4.65
C GLY A 265 2.80 12.65 4.76
N ALA A 266 3.95 12.62 4.09
CA ALA A 266 4.87 11.47 4.04
C ALA A 266 5.64 11.30 5.37
N VAL A 267 4.95 10.79 6.39
CA VAL A 267 5.49 10.61 7.75
C VAL A 267 5.99 9.21 8.06
N GLY A 268 5.71 8.22 7.19
CA GLY A 268 6.00 6.81 7.45
C GLY A 268 7.46 6.54 7.85
N ARG A 269 8.44 7.13 7.15
CA ARG A 269 9.88 6.96 7.49
C ARG A 269 10.24 7.55 8.85
N LYS A 270 9.64 8.70 9.23
CA LYS A 270 9.89 9.35 10.52
C LYS A 270 9.29 8.53 11.65
N LEU A 271 8.10 7.95 11.44
CA LEU A 271 7.44 7.07 12.39
C LEU A 271 8.17 5.72 12.53
N ASP A 272 8.75 5.17 11.45
CA ASP A 272 9.59 3.96 11.55
C ASP A 272 10.86 4.22 12.38
N PHE A 273 11.51 5.37 12.20
CA PHE A 273 12.63 5.77 13.06
C PHE A 273 12.17 5.93 14.52
N LEU A 274 11.03 6.56 14.75
CA LEU A 274 10.47 6.71 16.10
C LEU A 274 10.15 5.36 16.75
N ALA A 275 9.66 4.39 15.99
CA ALA A 275 9.43 3.02 16.47
C ALA A 275 10.74 2.35 16.93
N GLN A 276 11.85 2.60 16.22
CA GLN A 276 13.17 2.10 16.62
C GLN A 276 13.62 2.72 17.95
N GLU A 277 13.39 4.03 18.13
CA GLU A 277 13.73 4.70 19.41
C GLU A 277 12.84 4.18 20.55
N PHE A 278 11.52 4.01 20.35
CA PHE A 278 10.66 3.36 21.33
C PHE A 278 11.16 1.98 21.73
N ASN A 279 11.58 1.18 20.74
CA ASN A 279 12.11 -0.17 21.00
C ASN A 279 13.41 -0.12 21.83
N ARG A 280 14.30 0.82 21.49
CA ARG A 280 15.55 1.04 22.19
C ARG A 280 15.31 1.38 23.66
N GLU A 281 14.46 2.39 23.94
CA GLU A 281 14.18 2.84 25.31
C GLU A 281 13.45 1.75 26.09
N SER A 282 12.52 1.02 25.48
CA SER A 282 11.83 -0.12 26.11
C SER A 282 12.80 -1.26 26.48
N ASN A 283 13.77 -1.58 25.63
CA ASN A 283 14.81 -2.57 25.91
C ASN A 283 15.71 -2.14 27.07
N THR A 284 16.12 -0.87 27.08
CA THR A 284 16.96 -0.32 28.14
C THR A 284 16.21 -0.30 29.46
N LEU A 285 14.92 0.08 29.45
CA LEU A 285 14.05 0.03 30.62
C LEU A 285 13.96 -1.40 31.19
N CYS A 286 13.74 -2.41 30.36
CA CYS A 286 13.72 -3.81 30.79
C CYS A 286 15.07 -4.24 31.40
N SER A 287 16.20 -3.87 30.78
CA SER A 287 17.53 -4.31 31.21
C SER A 287 18.03 -3.61 32.48
N LYS A 288 17.62 -2.38 32.71
CA LYS A 288 17.93 -1.60 33.92
C LYS A 288 16.97 -1.85 35.07
N SER A 289 15.76 -2.36 34.76
CA SER A 289 14.75 -2.62 35.79
C SER A 289 15.18 -3.70 36.77
N ASN A 290 15.23 -3.34 38.04
CA ASN A 290 15.47 -4.27 39.14
C ASN A 290 14.17 -4.80 39.79
N ALA A 291 13.00 -4.39 39.30
CA ALA A 291 11.70 -4.76 39.81
C ALA A 291 10.91 -5.58 38.79
N ALA A 292 10.39 -6.75 39.19
CA ALA A 292 9.61 -7.61 38.31
C ALA A 292 8.39 -6.88 37.71
N ALA A 293 7.74 -5.99 38.48
CA ALA A 293 6.61 -5.19 38.01
C ALA A 293 7.03 -4.26 36.85
N VAL A 294 8.13 -3.53 36.99
CA VAL A 294 8.63 -2.61 35.95
C VAL A 294 9.13 -3.40 34.74
N THR A 295 9.75 -4.57 34.93
CA THR A 295 10.14 -5.46 33.84
C THR A 295 8.92 -5.95 33.05
N ALA A 296 7.83 -6.33 33.73
CA ALA A 296 6.57 -6.71 33.08
C ALA A 296 5.99 -5.57 32.23
N ILE A 297 5.97 -4.35 32.76
CA ILE A 297 5.54 -3.15 31.99
C ILE A 297 6.45 -2.93 30.78
N GLY A 298 7.75 -3.11 30.91
CA GLY A 298 8.69 -3.00 29.79
C GLY A 298 8.44 -4.03 28.68
N LEU A 299 8.04 -5.25 29.04
CA LEU A 299 7.66 -6.29 28.07
C LEU A 299 6.34 -5.95 27.37
N GLU A 300 5.36 -5.41 28.09
CA GLU A 300 4.11 -4.89 27.51
C GLU A 300 4.41 -3.74 26.55
N LEU A 301 5.28 -2.79 26.92
CA LEU A 301 5.74 -1.71 26.04
C LEU A 301 6.32 -2.26 24.74
N LYS A 302 7.20 -3.25 24.81
CA LYS A 302 7.79 -3.87 23.61
C LYS A 302 6.72 -4.44 22.69
N ALA A 303 5.75 -5.16 23.22
CA ALA A 303 4.67 -5.73 22.42
C ALA A 303 3.86 -4.64 21.68
N VAL A 304 3.53 -3.53 22.35
CA VAL A 304 2.81 -2.41 21.73
C VAL A 304 3.69 -1.70 20.69
N VAL A 305 4.98 -1.53 20.96
CA VAL A 305 5.93 -0.91 20.03
C VAL A 305 6.12 -1.76 18.78
N ASP A 306 6.17 -3.08 18.91
CA ASP A 306 6.27 -3.99 17.76
C ASP A 306 5.00 -3.91 16.89
N GLN A 307 3.81 -3.86 17.49
CA GLN A 307 2.55 -3.64 16.78
C GLN A 307 2.53 -2.27 16.08
N PHE A 308 2.96 -1.22 16.77
CA PHE A 308 3.07 0.12 16.19
C PHE A 308 3.99 0.10 14.95
N ARG A 309 5.17 -0.51 15.06
CA ARG A 309 6.14 -0.61 13.97
C ARG A 309 5.61 -1.36 12.76
N GLU A 310 4.88 -2.46 12.96
CA GLU A 310 4.26 -3.23 11.89
C GLU A 310 3.25 -2.37 11.10
N GLN A 311 2.42 -1.61 11.79
CA GLN A 311 1.43 -0.74 11.14
C GLN A 311 2.07 0.46 10.41
N VAL A 312 3.16 1.00 10.95
CA VAL A 312 3.92 2.10 10.32
C VAL A 312 4.47 1.69 8.95
N GLN A 313 4.80 0.42 8.73
CA GLN A 313 5.31 -0.06 7.44
C GLN A 313 4.30 0.10 6.30
N ASN A 314 3.01 0.24 6.60
CA ASN A 314 1.95 0.44 5.60
C ASN A 314 1.70 1.93 5.30
N LEU A 315 2.38 2.86 5.98
CA LEU A 315 2.23 4.30 5.78
C LEU A 315 3.23 4.87 4.77
N GLU A 316 2.72 5.81 3.97
CA GLU A 316 3.54 6.62 3.06
C GLU A 316 4.30 7.73 3.81
#